data_b86e78d0cb354bb855658db402edafbb
#
_entry.id   b86e78d0cb354bb855658db402edafbb
#
_cell.length_a   1.000
_cell.length_b   1.000
_cell.length_c   1.000
_cell.angle_alpha   90.00
_cell.angle_beta   90.00
_cell.angle_gamma   90.00
#
_symmetry.space_group_name_H-M   'P 1'
#
loop_
_entity.id
_entity.type
_entity.pdbx_description
1 polymer ?
#
loop_
_entity_poly.entity_id
_entity_poly.type
_entity_poly.pdbx_seq_one_letter_code
_entity_poly.pdbx_strand_id
1 'polypeptide(L)'
;MVGDAVRALRERDESLADSVIARDDQVDELDFNIESDCVRLVADSRPSGRELRAIASILKVIADVERVADYSLDIAKIAILLGRGPEGWPVNLQPMAELAQDMLRDAIAAFAVGDVEAAGRVVEMDRDMDRLYHSQVAVLVETMSRAPERVRCGIYLVLAMRYLERIGDHICNVAERVLYVAAGQPARLRGDREPEAEP
;
A
#
# COMPACT_ATOMS: atom_id res chain seq x y z
N MET A 1 9.25 0.92 -5.12
CA MET A 1 9.50 1.19 -3.69
C MET A 1 9.11 0.00 -2.81
N VAL A 2 7.85 -0.48 -2.79
CA VAL A 2 7.38 -1.58 -1.90
C VAL A 2 8.31 -2.80 -1.90
N GLY A 3 8.59 -3.38 -3.07
CA GLY A 3 9.46 -4.57 -3.18
C GLY A 3 10.89 -4.32 -2.72
N ASP A 4 11.45 -3.13 -3.01
CA ASP A 4 12.81 -2.78 -2.59
C ASP A 4 12.88 -2.55 -1.08
N ALA A 5 11.87 -1.96 -0.46
CA ALA A 5 11.80 -1.77 0.99
C ALA A 5 11.78 -3.12 1.74
N VAL A 6 10.95 -4.08 1.27
CA VAL A 6 10.89 -5.42 1.86
C VAL A 6 12.19 -6.20 1.58
N ARG A 7 12.79 -6.03 0.41
CA ARG A 7 14.10 -6.63 0.10
C ARG A 7 15.18 -6.06 1.01
N ALA A 8 15.26 -4.75 1.20
CA ALA A 8 16.19 -4.10 2.13
C ALA A 8 16.03 -4.65 3.55
N LEU A 9 14.79 -4.82 4.01
CA LEU A 9 14.48 -5.41 5.31
C LEU A 9 14.95 -6.87 5.42
N ARG A 10 14.70 -7.69 4.40
CA ARG A 10 15.07 -9.10 4.37
C ARG A 10 16.60 -9.29 4.30
N GLU A 11 17.26 -8.52 3.45
CA GLU A 11 18.69 -8.62 3.16
C GLU A 11 19.55 -7.77 4.12
N ARG A 12 18.88 -6.92 4.94
CA ARG A 12 19.52 -5.96 5.85
C ARG A 12 20.46 -5.02 5.09
N ASP A 13 19.99 -4.59 3.93
CA ASP A 13 20.72 -3.72 3.03
C ASP A 13 20.34 -2.26 3.32
N GLU A 14 21.17 -1.61 4.15
CA GLU A 14 20.98 -0.19 4.51
C GLU A 14 21.10 0.71 3.27
N SER A 15 21.98 0.40 2.33
CA SER A 15 22.14 1.19 1.10
C SER A 15 20.87 1.13 0.23
N LEU A 16 20.26 -0.05 0.13
CA LEU A 16 18.99 -0.21 -0.57
C LEU A 16 17.86 0.54 0.17
N ALA A 17 17.84 0.47 1.51
CA ALA A 17 16.88 1.22 2.32
C ALA A 17 17.01 2.74 2.10
N ASP A 18 18.24 3.28 2.14
CA ASP A 18 18.51 4.68 1.85
C ASP A 18 18.07 5.08 0.43
N SER A 19 18.25 4.18 -0.55
CA SER A 19 17.79 4.43 -1.92
C SER A 19 16.26 4.47 -2.04
N VAL A 20 15.52 3.73 -1.21
CA VAL A 20 14.06 3.78 -1.14
C VAL A 20 13.63 5.12 -0.54
N ILE A 21 14.28 5.53 0.56
CA ILE A 21 14.00 6.79 1.24
C ILE A 21 14.23 7.99 0.30
N ALA A 22 15.34 7.98 -0.44
CA ALA A 22 15.67 9.06 -1.38
C ALA A 22 14.72 9.17 -2.58
N ARG A 23 13.89 8.17 -2.86
CA ARG A 23 12.87 8.22 -3.93
C ARG A 23 11.58 8.91 -3.53
N ASP A 24 11.39 9.20 -2.25
CA ASP A 24 10.21 9.88 -1.73
C ASP A 24 10.03 11.27 -2.35
N ASP A 25 11.09 12.07 -2.40
CA ASP A 25 11.09 13.39 -3.05
C ASP A 25 10.58 13.34 -4.51
N GLN A 26 10.84 12.22 -5.22
CA GLN A 26 10.39 12.05 -6.61
C GLN A 26 8.87 11.75 -6.67
N VAL A 27 8.34 11.05 -5.68
CA VAL A 27 6.89 10.79 -5.58
C VAL A 27 6.16 12.08 -5.27
N ASP A 28 6.66 12.88 -4.33
CA ASP A 28 6.10 14.18 -3.97
C ASP A 28 6.09 15.14 -5.18
N GLU A 29 7.17 15.18 -5.97
CA GLU A 29 7.23 15.98 -7.19
C GLU A 29 6.21 15.53 -8.23
N LEU A 30 6.02 14.23 -8.40
CA LEU A 30 5.01 13.67 -9.31
C LEU A 30 3.59 13.99 -8.85
N ASP A 31 3.30 13.85 -7.54
CA ASP A 31 2.01 14.20 -6.96
C ASP A 31 1.67 15.68 -7.23
N PHE A 32 2.57 16.59 -6.90
CA PHE A 32 2.42 18.02 -7.13
C PHE A 32 2.19 18.36 -8.63
N ASN A 33 2.95 17.71 -9.53
CA ASN A 33 2.81 17.95 -10.96
C ASN A 33 1.45 17.48 -11.49
N ILE A 34 0.98 16.30 -11.07
CA ILE A 34 -0.33 15.77 -11.47
C ILE A 34 -1.45 16.64 -10.91
N GLU A 35 -1.36 17.07 -9.63
CA GLU A 35 -2.32 18.01 -9.03
C GLU A 35 -2.41 19.31 -9.84
N SER A 36 -1.26 19.91 -10.16
CA SER A 36 -1.18 21.14 -10.96
C SER A 36 -1.80 20.98 -12.35
N ASP A 37 -1.57 19.83 -13.00
CA ASP A 37 -2.17 19.51 -14.30
C ASP A 37 -3.68 19.34 -14.20
N CYS A 38 -4.19 18.71 -13.14
CA CYS A 38 -5.63 18.57 -12.87
C CYS A 38 -6.29 19.94 -12.70
N VAL A 39 -5.69 20.84 -11.91
CA VAL A 39 -6.18 22.20 -11.71
C VAL A 39 -6.22 22.98 -13.03
N ARG A 40 -5.15 22.89 -13.83
CA ARG A 40 -5.08 23.53 -15.16
C ARG A 40 -6.17 23.01 -16.09
N LEU A 41 -6.38 21.68 -16.15
CA LEU A 41 -7.43 21.09 -16.95
C LEU A 41 -8.83 21.60 -16.59
N VAL A 42 -9.12 21.75 -15.30
CA VAL A 42 -10.40 22.31 -14.84
C VAL A 42 -10.56 23.77 -15.26
N ALA A 43 -9.50 24.57 -15.14
CA ALA A 43 -9.53 26.00 -15.49
C ALA A 43 -9.72 26.22 -17.01
N ASP A 44 -9.01 25.45 -17.83
CA ASP A 44 -8.94 25.69 -19.28
C ASP A 44 -10.10 25.04 -20.04
N SER A 45 -10.50 23.81 -19.69
CA SER A 45 -11.48 23.03 -20.46
C SER A 45 -12.91 23.09 -19.91
N ARG A 46 -13.11 23.56 -18.67
CA ARG A 46 -14.39 23.58 -17.98
C ARG A 46 -15.11 22.21 -18.03
N PRO A 47 -14.47 21.13 -17.57
CA PRO A 47 -15.02 19.79 -17.69
C PRO A 47 -16.32 19.66 -16.92
N SER A 48 -17.19 18.76 -17.37
CA SER A 48 -18.48 18.48 -16.74
C SER A 48 -18.75 16.99 -16.60
N GLY A 49 -19.71 16.63 -15.77
CA GLY A 49 -20.18 15.25 -15.64
C GLY A 49 -19.06 14.25 -15.39
N ARG A 50 -18.86 13.27 -16.29
CA ARG A 50 -17.87 12.19 -16.14
C ARG A 50 -16.44 12.71 -16.14
N GLU A 51 -16.12 13.70 -16.94
CA GLU A 51 -14.76 14.27 -17.02
C GLU A 51 -14.36 14.92 -15.70
N LEU A 52 -15.24 15.70 -15.09
CA LEU A 52 -14.99 16.31 -13.78
C LEU A 52 -14.83 15.24 -12.68
N ARG A 53 -15.65 14.17 -12.72
CA ARG A 53 -15.47 13.05 -11.79
C ARG A 53 -14.13 12.33 -11.98
N ALA A 54 -13.68 12.16 -13.22
CA ALA A 54 -12.38 11.56 -13.50
C ALA A 54 -11.23 12.41 -12.91
N ILE A 55 -11.23 13.73 -13.15
CA ILE A 55 -10.22 14.63 -12.60
C ILE A 55 -10.25 14.61 -11.06
N ALA A 56 -11.44 14.70 -10.45
CA ALA A 56 -11.58 14.61 -8.99
C ALA A 56 -11.11 13.25 -8.44
N SER A 57 -11.27 12.18 -9.21
CA SER A 57 -10.76 10.84 -8.84
C SER A 57 -9.24 10.76 -8.96
N ILE A 58 -8.63 11.37 -9.99
CA ILE A 58 -7.17 11.44 -10.12
C ILE A 58 -6.56 12.06 -8.88
N LEU A 59 -7.09 13.20 -8.40
CA LEU A 59 -6.61 13.86 -7.18
C LEU A 59 -6.70 12.97 -5.92
N LYS A 60 -7.61 12.03 -5.87
CA LYS A 60 -7.69 11.06 -4.78
C LYS A 60 -6.74 9.88 -4.98
N VAL A 61 -6.61 9.42 -6.22
CA VAL A 61 -5.71 8.32 -6.57
C VAL A 61 -4.25 8.70 -6.29
N ILE A 62 -3.82 9.91 -6.65
CA ILE A 62 -2.44 10.33 -6.40
C ILE A 62 -2.15 10.39 -4.90
N ALA A 63 -3.09 10.91 -4.08
CA ALA A 63 -2.94 10.90 -2.63
C ALA A 63 -2.86 9.48 -2.04
N ASP A 64 -3.65 8.51 -2.56
CA ASP A 64 -3.55 7.11 -2.11
C ASP A 64 -2.23 6.46 -2.58
N VAL A 65 -1.71 6.81 -3.76
CA VAL A 65 -0.40 6.33 -4.27
C VAL A 65 0.76 6.93 -3.48
N GLU A 66 0.68 8.20 -3.08
CA GLU A 66 1.65 8.84 -2.18
C GLU A 66 1.69 8.09 -0.84
N ARG A 67 0.53 7.71 -0.25
CA ARG A 67 0.50 6.89 0.96
C ARG A 67 1.16 5.52 0.80
N VAL A 68 1.05 4.90 -0.36
CA VAL A 68 1.79 3.66 -0.67
C VAL A 68 3.30 3.90 -0.64
N ALA A 69 3.77 5.05 -1.12
CA ALA A 69 5.19 5.43 -1.06
C ALA A 69 5.63 5.69 0.39
N ASP A 70 4.87 6.46 1.17
CA ASP A 70 5.09 6.74 2.60
C ASP A 70 5.31 5.44 3.40
N TYR A 71 4.39 4.47 3.27
CA TYR A 71 4.53 3.20 3.98
C TYR A 71 5.71 2.37 3.49
N SER A 72 6.07 2.47 2.20
CA SER A 72 7.28 1.83 1.68
C SER A 72 8.55 2.44 2.30
N LEU A 73 8.58 3.75 2.45
CA LEU A 73 9.64 4.49 3.14
C LEU A 73 9.72 4.09 4.61
N ASP A 74 8.59 3.95 5.31
CA ASP A 74 8.57 3.51 6.70
C ASP A 74 9.09 2.07 6.87
N ILE A 75 8.78 1.16 5.94
CA ILE A 75 9.37 -0.19 5.90
C ILE A 75 10.89 -0.11 5.71
N ALA A 76 11.39 0.76 4.83
CA ALA A 76 12.82 0.97 4.63
C ALA A 76 13.51 1.53 5.90
N LYS A 77 12.90 2.48 6.59
CA LYS A 77 13.38 2.95 7.90
C LYS A 77 13.46 1.83 8.93
N ILE A 78 12.48 0.91 8.95
CA ILE A 78 12.53 -0.28 9.82
C ILE A 78 13.72 -1.16 9.46
N ALA A 79 14.08 -1.33 8.19
CA ALA A 79 15.25 -2.10 7.78
C ALA A 79 16.53 -1.54 8.42
N ILE A 80 16.70 -0.21 8.43
CA ILE A 80 17.83 0.47 9.06
C ILE A 80 17.79 0.29 10.59
N LEU A 81 16.62 0.48 11.23
CA LEU A 81 16.45 0.35 12.68
C LEU A 81 16.71 -1.07 13.21
N LEU A 82 16.40 -2.09 12.42
CA LEU A 82 16.67 -3.48 12.75
C LEU A 82 18.16 -3.81 12.62
N GLY A 83 18.87 -3.17 11.67
CA GLY A 83 20.28 -3.34 11.46
C GLY A 83 20.70 -4.83 11.47
N ARG A 84 21.79 -5.14 12.18
CA ARG A 84 22.29 -6.52 12.36
C ARG A 84 21.63 -7.28 13.53
N GLY A 85 20.33 -7.08 13.75
CA GLY A 85 19.57 -7.80 14.77
C GLY A 85 19.64 -9.33 14.64
N PRO A 86 19.00 -10.12 15.53
CA PRO A 86 19.05 -11.58 15.49
C PRO A 86 18.58 -12.12 14.14
N GLU A 87 19.29 -13.17 13.64
CA GLU A 87 18.94 -13.87 12.39
C GLU A 87 17.83 -14.91 12.61
N GLY A 88 17.28 -15.38 11.47
CA GLY A 88 16.36 -16.52 11.51
C GLY A 88 14.98 -16.17 12.05
N TRP A 89 14.33 -15.13 11.51
CA TRP A 89 12.93 -14.88 11.75
C TRP A 89 12.07 -15.86 10.95
N PRO A 90 11.07 -16.49 11.58
CA PRO A 90 10.21 -17.48 10.93
C PRO A 90 9.10 -16.84 10.09
N VAL A 91 9.27 -15.59 9.64
CA VAL A 91 8.29 -14.84 8.84
C VAL A 91 8.91 -14.39 7.52
N ASN A 92 8.10 -14.36 6.48
CA ASN A 92 8.50 -13.93 5.15
C ASN A 92 7.51 -12.89 4.62
N LEU A 93 7.95 -11.64 4.53
CA LEU A 93 7.14 -10.52 4.05
C LEU A 93 7.09 -10.45 2.51
N GLN A 94 7.91 -11.22 1.81
CA GLN A 94 8.01 -11.17 0.34
C GLN A 94 6.65 -11.44 -0.35
N PRO A 95 5.85 -12.45 0.04
CA PRO A 95 4.54 -12.67 -0.58
C PRO A 95 3.58 -11.49 -0.43
N MET A 96 3.63 -10.79 0.73
CA MET A 96 2.81 -9.58 0.93
C MET A 96 3.27 -8.43 0.02
N ALA A 97 4.59 -8.26 -0.15
CA ALA A 97 5.13 -7.24 -1.05
C ALA A 97 4.79 -7.51 -2.52
N GLU A 98 4.88 -8.76 -2.96
CA GLU A 98 4.51 -9.18 -4.32
C GLU A 98 3.03 -8.95 -4.58
N LEU A 99 2.17 -9.36 -3.64
CA LEU A 99 0.74 -9.14 -3.71
C LEU A 99 0.40 -7.65 -3.79
N ALA A 100 1.01 -6.79 -2.96
CA ALA A 100 0.81 -5.34 -3.00
C ALA A 100 1.21 -4.74 -4.36
N GLN A 101 2.31 -5.21 -4.96
CA GLN A 101 2.76 -4.73 -6.28
C GLN A 101 1.79 -5.15 -7.39
N ASP A 102 1.27 -6.38 -7.33
CA ASP A 102 0.29 -6.88 -8.29
C ASP A 102 -1.03 -6.10 -8.15
N MET A 103 -1.52 -5.92 -6.92
CA MET A 103 -2.71 -5.12 -6.64
C MET A 103 -2.58 -3.69 -7.19
N LEU A 104 -1.44 -3.02 -6.94
CA LEU A 104 -1.22 -1.65 -7.40
C LEU A 104 -1.21 -1.56 -8.92
N ARG A 105 -0.51 -2.48 -9.60
CA ARG A 105 -0.48 -2.54 -11.06
C ARG A 105 -1.88 -2.70 -11.63
N ASP A 106 -2.64 -3.64 -11.10
CA ASP A 106 -3.97 -3.97 -11.58
C ASP A 106 -4.98 -2.85 -11.28
N ALA A 107 -4.88 -2.20 -10.11
CA ALA A 107 -5.72 -1.05 -9.75
C ALA A 107 -5.49 0.14 -10.70
N ILE A 108 -4.22 0.49 -10.97
CA ILE A 108 -3.89 1.59 -11.90
C ILE A 108 -4.31 1.25 -13.32
N ALA A 109 -4.10 0.02 -13.78
CA ALA A 109 -4.56 -0.42 -15.10
C ALA A 109 -6.09 -0.35 -15.22
N ALA A 110 -6.82 -0.84 -14.21
CA ALA A 110 -8.27 -0.76 -14.16
C ALA A 110 -8.76 0.71 -14.16
N PHE A 111 -8.10 1.59 -13.41
CA PHE A 111 -8.44 3.01 -13.37
C PHE A 111 -8.24 3.70 -14.71
N ALA A 112 -7.14 3.41 -15.41
CA ALA A 112 -6.81 4.02 -16.69
C ALA A 112 -7.85 3.73 -17.79
N VAL A 113 -8.45 2.53 -17.79
CA VAL A 113 -9.43 2.12 -18.81
C VAL A 113 -10.87 2.10 -18.31
N GLY A 114 -11.08 2.27 -17.00
CA GLY A 114 -12.41 2.25 -16.36
C GLY A 114 -12.98 0.83 -16.22
N ASP A 115 -12.13 -0.19 -16.04
CA ASP A 115 -12.52 -1.59 -15.91
C ASP A 115 -13.01 -1.90 -14.48
N VAL A 116 -14.34 -1.90 -14.31
CA VAL A 116 -15.01 -2.14 -13.03
C VAL A 116 -14.78 -3.59 -12.53
N GLU A 117 -14.71 -4.56 -13.44
CA GLU A 117 -14.51 -5.95 -13.07
C GLU A 117 -13.08 -6.19 -12.55
N ALA A 118 -12.09 -5.63 -13.24
CA ALA A 118 -10.71 -5.66 -12.76
C ALA A 118 -10.56 -4.97 -11.39
N ALA A 119 -11.20 -3.83 -11.18
CA ALA A 119 -11.23 -3.15 -9.89
C ALA A 119 -11.83 -4.04 -8.78
N GLY A 120 -12.90 -4.78 -9.08
CA GLY A 120 -13.49 -5.76 -8.16
C GLY A 120 -12.50 -6.86 -7.75
N ARG A 121 -11.73 -7.39 -8.70
CA ARG A 121 -10.69 -8.39 -8.41
C ARG A 121 -9.59 -7.87 -7.48
N VAL A 122 -9.19 -6.61 -7.63
CA VAL A 122 -8.19 -6.00 -6.70
C VAL A 122 -8.69 -6.01 -5.26
N VAL A 123 -9.97 -5.70 -5.03
CA VAL A 123 -10.55 -5.74 -3.68
C VAL A 123 -10.64 -7.18 -3.13
N GLU A 124 -10.80 -8.18 -4.00
CA GLU A 124 -10.73 -9.58 -3.56
C GLU A 124 -9.31 -10.00 -3.15
N MET A 125 -8.29 -9.50 -3.85
CA MET A 125 -6.87 -9.72 -3.49
C MET A 125 -6.52 -9.17 -2.10
N ASP A 126 -7.17 -8.11 -1.65
CA ASP A 126 -6.97 -7.53 -0.31
C ASP A 126 -7.30 -8.51 0.82
N ARG A 127 -8.27 -9.42 0.62
CA ARG A 127 -8.56 -10.50 1.57
C ARG A 127 -7.39 -11.49 1.72
N ASP A 128 -6.60 -11.65 0.67
CA ASP A 128 -5.37 -12.46 0.73
C ASP A 128 -4.30 -11.71 1.53
N MET A 129 -4.21 -10.38 1.39
CA MET A 129 -3.34 -9.55 2.18
C MET A 129 -3.64 -9.67 3.68
N ASP A 130 -4.92 -9.53 4.05
CA ASP A 130 -5.39 -9.71 5.43
C ASP A 130 -5.02 -11.09 5.99
N ARG A 131 -5.25 -12.17 5.22
CA ARG A 131 -4.90 -13.54 5.62
C ARG A 131 -3.39 -13.71 5.84
N LEU A 132 -2.57 -13.17 4.95
CA LEU A 132 -1.11 -13.20 5.08
C LEU A 132 -0.68 -12.44 6.34
N TYR A 133 -1.21 -11.23 6.56
CA TYR A 133 -0.93 -10.42 7.74
C TYR A 133 -1.23 -11.20 9.03
N HIS A 134 -2.45 -11.68 9.21
CA HIS A 134 -2.86 -12.38 10.43
C HIS A 134 -2.03 -13.66 10.67
N SER A 135 -1.76 -14.44 9.63
CA SER A 135 -0.97 -15.66 9.76
C SER A 135 0.48 -15.38 10.20
N GLN A 136 1.11 -14.36 9.64
CA GLN A 136 2.49 -13.98 9.98
C GLN A 136 2.59 -13.34 11.37
N VAL A 137 1.60 -12.52 11.77
CA VAL A 137 1.53 -11.94 13.13
C VAL A 137 1.42 -13.04 14.17
N ALA A 138 0.59 -14.07 13.97
CA ALA A 138 0.47 -15.19 14.90
C ALA A 138 1.81 -15.90 15.11
N VAL A 139 2.58 -16.13 14.05
CA VAL A 139 3.94 -16.72 14.12
C VAL A 139 4.89 -15.83 14.91
N LEU A 140 4.83 -14.50 14.74
CA LEU A 140 5.67 -13.58 15.50
C LEU A 140 5.31 -13.54 16.98
N VAL A 141 4.02 -13.53 17.32
CA VAL A 141 3.56 -13.57 18.72
C VAL A 141 4.08 -14.83 19.42
N GLU A 142 3.95 -15.99 18.78
CA GLU A 142 4.48 -17.25 19.32
C GLU A 142 6.01 -17.19 19.49
N THR A 143 6.73 -16.66 18.52
CA THR A 143 8.18 -16.52 18.57
C THR A 143 8.64 -15.60 19.70
N MET A 144 7.99 -14.45 19.86
CA MET A 144 8.29 -13.48 20.93
C MET A 144 7.96 -14.05 22.33
N SER A 145 6.89 -14.83 22.45
CA SER A 145 6.52 -15.48 23.71
C SER A 145 7.55 -16.49 24.19
N ARG A 146 8.23 -17.16 23.25
CA ARG A 146 9.28 -18.15 23.55
C ARG A 146 10.68 -17.54 23.71
N ALA A 147 10.91 -16.34 23.19
CA ALA A 147 12.20 -15.67 23.16
C ALA A 147 12.03 -14.17 23.45
N PRO A 148 11.91 -13.78 24.75
CA PRO A 148 11.68 -12.38 25.15
C PRO A 148 12.72 -11.39 24.63
N GLU A 149 13.94 -11.82 24.40
CA GLU A 149 15.02 -11.01 23.80
C GLU A 149 14.74 -10.61 22.35
N ARG A 150 13.81 -11.30 21.67
CA ARG A 150 13.38 -11.01 20.30
C ARG A 150 12.23 -10.00 20.20
N VAL A 151 11.58 -9.66 21.33
CA VAL A 151 10.38 -8.81 21.34
C VAL A 151 10.60 -7.49 20.60
N ARG A 152 11.70 -6.80 20.85
CA ARG A 152 12.00 -5.53 20.19
C ARG A 152 12.00 -5.65 18.64
N CYS A 153 12.69 -6.65 18.14
CA CYS A 153 12.75 -6.85 16.68
C CYS A 153 11.42 -7.37 16.12
N GLY A 154 10.72 -8.23 16.88
CA GLY A 154 9.39 -8.73 16.49
C GLY A 154 8.38 -7.61 16.34
N ILE A 155 8.39 -6.61 17.21
CA ILE A 155 7.52 -5.43 17.10
C ILE A 155 7.78 -4.68 15.77
N TYR A 156 9.03 -4.46 15.39
CA TYR A 156 9.35 -3.81 14.11
C TYR A 156 8.87 -4.62 12.91
N LEU A 157 8.94 -5.96 12.97
CA LEU A 157 8.41 -6.81 11.90
C LEU A 157 6.87 -6.77 11.84
N VAL A 158 6.19 -6.73 12.98
CA VAL A 158 4.72 -6.50 13.02
C VAL A 158 4.37 -5.16 12.39
N LEU A 159 5.11 -4.10 12.70
CA LEU A 159 4.89 -2.78 12.08
C LEU A 159 5.12 -2.81 10.57
N ALA A 160 6.18 -3.45 10.08
CA ALA A 160 6.42 -3.59 8.64
C ALA A 160 5.29 -4.35 7.93
N MET A 161 4.78 -5.43 8.54
CA MET A 161 3.62 -6.14 8.01
C MET A 161 2.34 -5.29 8.05
N ARG A 162 2.14 -4.51 9.11
CA ARG A 162 1.01 -3.57 9.19
C ARG A 162 1.08 -2.52 8.09
N TYR A 163 2.27 -2.01 7.77
CA TYR A 163 2.43 -1.07 6.66
C TYR A 163 2.11 -1.71 5.30
N LEU A 164 2.46 -2.99 5.08
CA LEU A 164 2.07 -3.72 3.87
C LEU A 164 0.55 -3.90 3.77
N GLU A 165 -0.11 -4.20 4.87
CA GLU A 165 -1.58 -4.28 4.90
C GLU A 165 -2.21 -2.90 4.63
N ARG A 166 -1.67 -1.81 5.19
CA ARG A 166 -2.11 -0.44 4.88
C ARG A 166 -1.91 -0.06 3.42
N ILE A 167 -0.83 -0.53 2.80
CA ILE A 167 -0.63 -0.37 1.35
C ILE A 167 -1.79 -1.02 0.58
N GLY A 168 -2.21 -2.24 0.95
CA GLY A 168 -3.38 -2.90 0.37
C GLY A 168 -4.66 -2.06 0.51
N ASP A 169 -4.90 -1.51 1.72
CA ASP A 169 -6.02 -0.60 1.98
C ASP A 169 -6.08 0.58 1.00
N HIS A 170 -4.94 1.27 0.81
CA HIS A 170 -4.88 2.43 -0.09
C HIS A 170 -5.04 2.04 -1.56
N ILE A 171 -4.51 0.88 -1.96
CA ILE A 171 -4.71 0.37 -3.32
C ILE A 171 -6.19 0.04 -3.57
N CYS A 172 -6.91 -0.47 -2.58
CA CYS A 172 -8.37 -0.67 -2.69
C CYS A 172 -9.12 0.65 -2.86
N ASN A 173 -8.69 1.73 -2.20
CA ASN A 173 -9.28 3.05 -2.44
C ASN A 173 -9.11 3.47 -3.91
N VAL A 174 -7.96 3.19 -4.53
CA VAL A 174 -7.75 3.43 -5.97
C VAL A 174 -8.75 2.64 -6.81
N ALA A 175 -8.95 1.35 -6.51
CA ALA A 175 -9.91 0.51 -7.22
C ALA A 175 -11.36 1.02 -7.07
N GLU A 176 -11.76 1.50 -5.89
CA GLU A 176 -13.08 2.10 -5.66
C GLU A 176 -13.32 3.37 -6.49
N ARG A 177 -12.28 4.12 -6.87
CA ARG A 177 -12.42 5.29 -7.77
C ARG A 177 -12.84 4.91 -9.17
N VAL A 178 -12.52 3.71 -9.64
CA VAL A 178 -13.01 3.18 -10.94
C VAL A 178 -14.53 3.15 -10.96
N LEU A 179 -15.15 2.63 -9.89
CA LEU A 179 -16.61 2.58 -9.77
C LEU A 179 -17.24 3.97 -9.71
N TYR A 180 -16.62 4.86 -8.93
CA TYR A 180 -17.12 6.22 -8.81
C TYR A 180 -17.15 6.96 -10.16
N VAL A 181 -16.09 6.82 -10.96
CA VAL A 181 -16.04 7.42 -12.30
C VAL A 181 -17.09 6.80 -13.24
N ALA A 182 -17.30 5.49 -13.16
CA ALA A 182 -18.22 4.75 -14.00
C ALA A 182 -19.70 5.02 -13.61
N ALA A 183 -20.04 4.87 -12.34
CA ALA A 183 -21.42 4.91 -11.84
C ALA A 183 -21.89 6.31 -11.42
N GLY A 184 -20.97 7.24 -11.14
CA GLY A 184 -21.30 8.59 -10.67
C GLY A 184 -21.76 8.66 -9.22
N GLN A 185 -21.73 7.56 -8.50
CA GLN A 185 -22.06 7.48 -7.07
C GLN A 185 -20.93 6.82 -6.31
N PRO A 186 -20.63 7.25 -5.06
CA PRO A 186 -19.68 6.55 -4.23
C PRO A 186 -20.17 5.11 -4.01
N ALA A 187 -19.44 4.15 -4.53
CA ALA A 187 -19.67 2.75 -4.24
C ALA A 187 -18.49 2.24 -3.40
N ARG A 188 -18.77 1.59 -2.28
CA ARG A 188 -17.77 0.82 -1.54
C ARG A 188 -17.81 -0.61 -2.05
N LEU A 189 -16.67 -1.09 -2.55
CA LEU A 189 -16.48 -2.49 -2.91
C LEU A 189 -16.21 -3.35 -1.65
N ARG A 190 -15.66 -2.74 -0.62
CA ARG A 190 -15.57 -3.35 0.71
C ARG A 190 -16.97 -3.32 1.33
N GLY A 191 -17.59 -4.49 1.48
CA GLY A 191 -18.72 -4.63 2.42
C GLY A 191 -18.27 -4.16 3.80
N ASP A 192 -19.21 -3.63 4.60
CA ASP A 192 -18.92 -3.25 5.98
C ASP A 192 -18.10 -4.39 6.63
N ARG A 193 -16.84 -4.10 6.95
CA ARG A 193 -16.06 -5.03 7.77
C ARG A 193 -16.83 -5.15 9.07
N GLU A 194 -17.41 -6.32 9.33
CA GLU A 194 -17.81 -6.62 10.70
C GLU A 194 -16.59 -6.38 11.58
N PRO A 195 -16.70 -5.65 12.69
CA PRO A 195 -15.60 -5.50 13.61
C PRO A 195 -15.17 -6.91 13.99
N GLU A 196 -13.97 -7.32 13.52
CA GLU A 196 -13.39 -8.59 13.95
C GLU A 196 -13.37 -8.56 15.47
N ALA A 197 -14.05 -9.53 16.08
CA ALA A 197 -14.05 -9.70 17.51
C ALA A 197 -12.59 -9.83 17.95
N GLU A 198 -12.10 -8.83 18.68
CA GLU A 198 -10.80 -8.90 19.34
C GLU A 198 -10.77 -10.20 20.19
N PRO A 199 -9.68 -10.97 20.08
CA PRO A 199 -9.50 -12.17 20.92
C PRO A 199 -9.29 -11.83 22.40
#